data_a90cc285c20e469f2ae1dc12f3192843
#
_entry.id   a90cc285c20e469f2ae1dc12f3192843
#
_cell.length_a   1.000
_cell.length_b   1.000
_cell.length_c   1.000
_cell.angle_alpha   90.00
_cell.angle_beta   90.00
_cell.angle_gamma   90.00
#
_symmetry.space_group_name_H-M   'P 1'
#
loop_
_entity.id
_entity.type
_entity.pdbx_description
1 polymer ?
#
loop_
_entity_poly.entity_id
_entity_poly.type
_entity_poly.pdbx_seq_one_letter_code
_entity_poly.pdbx_strand_id
1 'polypeptide(L)'
;LKKVYQMGEVEVHALRGLSIQIKQGEVIAIMGPSGSGKSTLMNMLGCLDRPTSGEYYLEGEAVSQMSDNQLADIRNRKVGFVFQSFNLLPRSTALTNVELPLRYSRSNGHDRQKIAREALVSVGLEDRISHRPNELSGGQQQRVAIARAIVNQPSIIRADEPTGNLDTTSGEEIMELLLNLNKERGATLIIVTHDPEIAQLTQRVVQILDGCVVEQES
;
A
#
# COMPACT_ATOMS: atom_id res chain seq x y z
N LEU A 1 18.64 -1.41 5.78
CA LEU A 1 18.44 -1.89 4.40
C LEU A 1 19.34 -1.13 3.44
N LYS A 2 19.99 -1.84 2.51
CA LYS A 2 20.68 -1.24 1.37
C LYS A 2 20.09 -1.81 0.08
N LYS A 3 19.95 -0.97 -0.95
CA LYS A 3 19.54 -1.39 -2.29
C LYS A 3 20.37 -0.71 -3.34
N VAL A 4 20.99 -1.54 -4.17
CA VAL A 4 21.77 -1.12 -5.34
C VAL A 4 21.14 -1.75 -6.57
N TYR A 5 20.82 -0.94 -7.56
CA TYR A 5 20.39 -1.40 -8.89
C TYR A 5 21.54 -1.27 -9.87
N GLN A 6 21.78 -2.35 -10.64
CA GLN A 6 22.75 -2.33 -11.73
C GLN A 6 22.05 -1.91 -13.00
N MET A 7 22.44 -0.77 -13.55
CA MET A 7 21.92 -0.22 -14.82
C MET A 7 23.04 -0.18 -15.86
N GLY A 8 23.28 -1.32 -16.52
CA GLY A 8 24.46 -1.47 -17.38
C GLY A 8 25.75 -1.41 -16.56
N GLU A 9 26.63 -0.45 -16.86
CA GLU A 9 27.88 -0.21 -16.12
C GLU A 9 27.72 0.72 -14.91
N VAL A 10 26.52 1.31 -14.70
CA VAL A 10 26.29 2.28 -13.64
C VAL A 10 25.56 1.61 -12.47
N GLU A 11 26.06 1.84 -11.25
CA GLU A 11 25.39 1.44 -10.02
C GLU A 11 24.57 2.60 -9.43
N VAL A 12 23.29 2.33 -9.18
CA VAL A 12 22.39 3.28 -8.52
C VAL A 12 22.12 2.82 -7.10
N HIS A 13 22.68 3.52 -6.13
CA HIS A 13 22.48 3.27 -4.69
C HIS A 13 21.16 3.90 -4.22
N ALA A 14 20.06 3.16 -4.37
CA ALA A 14 18.73 3.66 -4.06
C ALA A 14 18.43 3.71 -2.55
N LEU A 15 18.99 2.76 -1.75
CA LEU A 15 18.97 2.82 -0.29
C LEU A 15 20.40 2.62 0.24
N ARG A 16 20.80 3.49 1.18
CA ARG A 16 22.21 3.60 1.65
C ARG A 16 22.39 3.24 3.12
N GLY A 17 21.66 2.23 3.60
CA GLY A 17 21.75 1.80 5.00
C GLY A 17 20.58 2.31 5.85
N LEU A 18 19.41 2.49 5.22
CA LEU A 18 18.19 2.92 5.88
C LEU A 18 17.76 1.91 6.95
N SER A 19 17.48 2.40 8.15
CA SER A 19 16.93 1.62 9.26
C SER A 19 15.68 2.31 9.79
N ILE A 20 14.59 1.54 9.89
CA ILE A 20 13.30 2.02 10.38
C ILE A 20 12.59 0.89 11.11
N GLN A 21 11.92 1.21 12.20
CA GLN A 21 11.00 0.33 12.89
C GLN A 21 9.61 0.93 12.83
N ILE A 22 8.62 0.13 12.42
CA ILE A 22 7.21 0.51 12.34
C ILE A 22 6.44 -0.42 13.27
N LYS A 23 5.65 0.16 14.18
CA LYS A 23 4.84 -0.61 15.12
C LYS A 23 3.56 -1.09 14.45
N GLN A 24 3.03 -2.22 14.91
CA GLN A 24 1.73 -2.71 14.46
C GLN A 24 0.64 -1.68 14.78
N GLY A 25 -0.24 -1.41 13.81
CA GLY A 25 -1.32 -0.44 13.93
C GLY A 25 -0.88 1.03 13.85
N GLU A 26 0.42 1.30 13.67
CA GLU A 26 0.93 2.66 13.50
C GLU A 26 0.51 3.26 12.16
N VAL A 27 0.23 4.56 12.16
CA VAL A 27 0.00 5.36 10.94
C VAL A 27 1.21 6.25 10.73
N ILE A 28 1.97 6.02 9.65
CA ILE A 28 3.16 6.81 9.33
C ILE A 28 3.08 7.41 7.93
N ALA A 29 3.68 8.61 7.78
CA ALA A 29 3.98 9.19 6.49
C ALA A 29 5.46 9.01 6.15
N ILE A 30 5.76 8.69 4.89
CA ILE A 30 7.11 8.69 4.32
C ILE A 30 7.18 9.84 3.33
N MET A 31 8.04 10.80 3.62
CA MET A 31 8.25 12.00 2.81
C MET A 31 9.67 12.09 2.27
N GLY A 32 9.90 12.99 1.32
CA GLY A 32 11.20 13.29 0.74
C GLY A 32 11.09 13.69 -0.73
N PRO A 33 12.13 14.28 -1.32
CA PRO A 33 12.14 14.73 -2.71
C PRO A 33 12.05 13.55 -3.70
N SER A 34 11.79 13.85 -4.97
CA SER A 34 11.87 12.84 -6.03
C SER A 34 13.26 12.23 -6.09
N GLY A 35 13.36 10.91 -6.28
CA GLY A 35 14.64 10.19 -6.32
C GLY A 35 15.25 9.88 -4.95
N SER A 36 14.65 10.28 -3.83
CA SER A 36 15.22 10.03 -2.48
C SER A 36 15.22 8.57 -2.02
N GLY A 37 14.57 7.64 -2.77
CA GLY A 37 14.50 6.22 -2.42
C GLY A 37 13.16 5.76 -1.85
N LYS A 38 12.13 6.63 -1.75
CA LYS A 38 10.79 6.29 -1.22
C LYS A 38 10.17 5.09 -1.92
N SER A 39 10.09 5.12 -3.25
CA SER A 39 9.49 4.02 -4.04
C SER A 39 10.27 2.72 -3.88
N THR A 40 11.59 2.78 -3.75
CA THR A 40 12.43 1.62 -3.46
C THR A 40 12.12 1.06 -2.07
N LEU A 41 12.06 1.90 -1.04
CA LEU A 41 11.66 1.46 0.30
C LEU A 41 10.25 0.85 0.28
N MET A 42 9.31 1.49 -0.39
CA MET A 42 7.94 0.99 -0.50
C MET A 42 7.87 -0.37 -1.21
N ASN A 43 8.72 -0.62 -2.21
CA ASN A 43 8.79 -1.92 -2.86
C ASN A 43 9.35 -3.01 -1.92
N MET A 44 10.31 -2.65 -1.05
CA MET A 44 10.78 -3.57 0.00
C MET A 44 9.67 -3.89 1.00
N LEU A 45 9.04 -2.84 1.58
CA LEU A 45 7.96 -3.01 2.55
C LEU A 45 6.76 -3.76 1.96
N GLY A 46 6.52 -3.61 0.66
CA GLY A 46 5.50 -4.33 -0.08
C GLY A 46 5.88 -5.74 -0.53
N CYS A 47 7.06 -6.25 -0.18
CA CYS A 47 7.56 -7.55 -0.65
C CYS A 47 7.57 -7.67 -2.19
N LEU A 48 7.78 -6.56 -2.90
CA LEU A 48 7.90 -6.50 -4.36
C LEU A 48 9.34 -6.59 -4.83
N ASP A 49 10.29 -6.29 -3.94
CA ASP A 49 11.73 -6.33 -4.21
C ASP A 49 12.47 -6.77 -2.93
N ARG A 50 13.76 -7.13 -3.08
CA ARG A 50 14.63 -7.55 -1.98
C ARG A 50 15.74 -6.54 -1.77
N PRO A 51 16.20 -6.35 -0.52
CA PRO A 51 17.40 -5.58 -0.27
C PRO A 51 18.63 -6.27 -0.90
N THR A 52 19.61 -5.49 -1.35
CA THR A 52 20.93 -6.01 -1.74
C THR A 52 21.70 -6.48 -0.51
N SER A 53 21.52 -5.80 0.64
CA SER A 53 22.01 -6.21 1.94
C SER A 53 21.21 -5.58 3.08
N GLY A 54 21.31 -6.17 4.26
CA GLY A 54 20.50 -5.83 5.42
C GLY A 54 19.28 -6.75 5.55
N GLU A 55 18.50 -6.55 6.59
CA GLU A 55 17.42 -7.45 6.98
C GLU A 55 16.08 -6.71 7.01
N TYR A 56 15.03 -7.39 6.55
CA TYR A 56 13.65 -6.94 6.66
C TYR A 56 12.83 -8.00 7.36
N TYR A 57 12.21 -7.61 8.46
CA TYR A 57 11.30 -8.44 9.23
C TYR A 57 9.88 -7.89 9.13
N LEU A 58 8.92 -8.75 8.82
CA LEU A 58 7.50 -8.46 8.84
C LEU A 58 6.83 -9.37 9.87
N GLU A 59 6.29 -8.78 10.94
CA GLU A 59 5.69 -9.52 12.07
C GLU A 59 6.64 -10.60 12.64
N GLY A 60 7.94 -10.30 12.71
CA GLY A 60 8.96 -11.21 13.20
C GLY A 60 9.48 -12.23 12.18
N GLU A 61 8.88 -12.32 10.99
CA GLU A 61 9.34 -13.18 9.91
C GLU A 61 10.43 -12.51 9.07
N ALA A 62 11.56 -13.18 8.84
CA ALA A 62 12.68 -12.68 8.03
C ALA A 62 12.36 -12.72 6.54
N VAL A 63 11.73 -11.67 6.02
CA VAL A 63 11.23 -11.59 4.64
C VAL A 63 12.36 -11.49 3.61
N SER A 64 13.47 -10.86 3.96
CA SER A 64 14.62 -10.67 3.05
C SER A 64 15.25 -11.96 2.53
N GLN A 65 15.04 -13.09 3.22
CA GLN A 65 15.60 -14.40 2.87
C GLN A 65 14.59 -15.33 2.16
N MET A 66 13.33 -14.91 2.00
CA MET A 66 12.27 -15.72 1.42
C MET A 66 12.44 -15.90 -0.10
N SER A 67 12.02 -17.05 -0.62
CA SER A 67 11.88 -17.30 -2.07
C SER A 67 10.80 -16.41 -2.71
N ASP A 68 10.79 -16.30 -4.04
CA ASP A 68 9.78 -15.50 -4.75
C ASP A 68 8.35 -15.96 -4.48
N ASN A 69 8.14 -17.29 -4.38
CA ASN A 69 6.83 -17.86 -4.05
C ASN A 69 6.39 -17.49 -2.63
N GLN A 70 7.31 -17.53 -1.67
CA GLN A 70 7.03 -17.12 -0.27
C GLN A 70 6.74 -15.62 -0.18
N LEU A 71 7.51 -14.79 -0.90
CA LEU A 71 7.26 -13.34 -0.99
C LEU A 71 5.89 -13.05 -1.62
N ALA A 72 5.50 -13.79 -2.66
CA ALA A 72 4.19 -13.66 -3.29
C ALA A 72 3.05 -14.04 -2.33
N ASP A 73 3.22 -15.10 -1.54
CA ASP A 73 2.24 -15.52 -0.53
C ASP A 73 2.12 -14.50 0.61
N ILE A 74 3.25 -14.04 1.16
CA ILE A 74 3.29 -12.99 2.19
C ILE A 74 2.65 -11.70 1.67
N ARG A 75 3.02 -11.26 0.47
CA ARG A 75 2.45 -10.06 -0.16
C ARG A 75 0.93 -10.16 -0.31
N ASN A 76 0.42 -11.29 -0.76
CA ASN A 76 -1.01 -11.50 -0.93
C ASN A 76 -1.77 -11.47 0.41
N ARG A 77 -1.20 -12.06 1.47
CA ARG A 77 -1.88 -12.20 2.77
C ARG A 77 -1.69 -10.99 3.69
N LYS A 78 -0.52 -10.34 3.65
CA LYS A 78 -0.08 -9.38 4.66
C LYS A 78 -0.04 -7.94 4.19
N VAL A 79 -0.07 -7.69 2.87
CA VAL A 79 0.13 -6.34 2.31
C VAL A 79 -1.01 -5.96 1.38
N GLY A 80 -1.71 -4.87 1.71
CA GLY A 80 -2.66 -4.19 0.84
C GLY A 80 -2.00 -3.03 0.12
N PHE A 81 -2.30 -2.86 -1.17
CA PHE A 81 -1.72 -1.81 -2.01
C PHE A 81 -2.78 -0.83 -2.47
N VAL A 82 -2.58 0.44 -2.18
CA VAL A 82 -3.35 1.58 -2.68
C VAL A 82 -2.40 2.47 -3.47
N PHE A 83 -2.71 2.76 -4.73
CA PHE A 83 -1.87 3.53 -5.64
C PHE A 83 -2.56 4.83 -6.06
N GLN A 84 -1.78 5.83 -6.40
CA GLN A 84 -2.24 7.10 -6.96
C GLN A 84 -3.11 6.91 -8.22
N SER A 85 -2.71 6.01 -9.12
CA SER A 85 -3.40 5.75 -10.39
C SER A 85 -4.48 4.66 -10.28
N PHE A 86 -4.92 4.32 -9.06
CA PHE A 86 -5.91 3.28 -8.74
C PHE A 86 -5.51 1.87 -9.20
N ASN A 87 -4.86 1.72 -10.33
CA ASN A 87 -4.41 0.46 -10.95
C ASN A 87 -5.51 -0.60 -11.02
N LEU A 88 -6.70 -0.19 -11.44
CA LEU A 88 -7.84 -1.08 -11.66
C LEU A 88 -7.77 -1.70 -13.05
N LEU A 89 -8.29 -2.93 -13.17
CA LEU A 89 -8.49 -3.60 -14.44
C LEU A 89 -9.65 -2.92 -15.20
N PRO A 90 -9.41 -2.20 -16.31
CA PRO A 90 -10.38 -1.28 -16.89
C PRO A 90 -11.60 -1.99 -17.53
N ARG A 91 -11.43 -3.27 -17.90
CA ARG A 91 -12.52 -4.08 -18.51
C ARG A 91 -13.27 -4.93 -17.50
N SER A 92 -12.89 -4.89 -16.23
CA SER A 92 -13.48 -5.67 -15.13
C SER A 92 -14.35 -4.78 -14.26
N THR A 93 -15.40 -5.35 -13.67
CA THR A 93 -16.26 -4.65 -12.71
C THR A 93 -15.50 -4.35 -11.39
N ALA A 94 -16.08 -3.48 -10.55
CA ALA A 94 -15.58 -3.23 -9.19
C ALA A 94 -15.46 -4.55 -8.40
N LEU A 95 -16.49 -5.39 -8.45
CA LEU A 95 -16.48 -6.71 -7.81
C LEU A 95 -15.31 -7.58 -8.28
N THR A 96 -15.11 -7.68 -9.59
CA THR A 96 -14.04 -8.50 -10.16
C THR A 96 -12.65 -7.98 -9.79
N ASN A 97 -12.48 -6.64 -9.74
CA ASN A 97 -11.23 -6.02 -9.29
C ASN A 97 -10.91 -6.36 -7.82
N VAL A 98 -11.92 -6.32 -6.95
CA VAL A 98 -11.75 -6.62 -5.52
C VAL A 98 -11.60 -8.13 -5.28
N GLU A 99 -12.23 -8.98 -6.09
CA GLU A 99 -12.08 -10.45 -6.01
C GLU A 99 -10.67 -10.93 -6.40
N LEU A 100 -9.91 -10.15 -7.18
CA LEU A 100 -8.65 -10.57 -7.76
C LEU A 100 -7.63 -11.11 -6.73
N PRO A 101 -7.34 -10.43 -5.60
CA PRO A 101 -6.41 -10.95 -4.59
C PRO A 101 -6.87 -12.28 -3.97
N LEU A 102 -8.18 -12.50 -3.85
CA LEU A 102 -8.74 -13.73 -3.29
C LEU A 102 -8.50 -14.95 -4.18
N ARG A 103 -8.24 -14.77 -5.47
CA ARG A 103 -7.92 -15.87 -6.39
C ARG A 103 -6.54 -16.47 -6.12
N TYR A 104 -5.65 -15.70 -5.54
CA TYR A 104 -4.29 -16.11 -5.15
C TYR A 104 -4.21 -16.55 -3.69
N SER A 105 -5.27 -16.37 -2.92
CA SER A 105 -5.37 -16.88 -1.55
C SER A 105 -5.88 -18.33 -1.55
N ARG A 106 -5.65 -19.04 -0.44
CA ARG A 106 -6.15 -20.41 -0.24
C ARG A 106 -7.65 -20.50 0.05
N SER A 107 -8.39 -19.39 -0.09
CA SER A 107 -9.84 -19.32 0.19
C SER A 107 -10.64 -20.14 -0.83
N ASN A 108 -11.68 -20.83 -0.37
CA ASN A 108 -12.61 -21.57 -1.20
C ASN A 108 -13.34 -20.66 -2.19
N GLY A 109 -13.47 -21.09 -3.46
CA GLY A 109 -14.00 -20.25 -4.54
C GLY A 109 -15.42 -19.73 -4.33
N HIS A 110 -16.25 -20.43 -3.54
CA HIS A 110 -17.65 -20.06 -3.29
C HIS A 110 -17.81 -18.79 -2.40
N ASP A 111 -16.83 -18.48 -1.55
CA ASP A 111 -16.92 -17.34 -0.64
C ASP A 111 -16.32 -16.04 -1.21
N ARG A 112 -15.55 -16.11 -2.31
CA ARG A 112 -14.80 -14.96 -2.85
C ARG A 112 -15.69 -13.78 -3.22
N GLN A 113 -16.80 -14.04 -3.92
CA GLN A 113 -17.71 -12.97 -4.33
C GLN A 113 -18.40 -12.31 -3.13
N LYS A 114 -18.73 -13.11 -2.10
CA LYS A 114 -19.32 -12.60 -0.87
C LYS A 114 -18.32 -11.70 -0.15
N ILE A 115 -17.10 -12.17 0.06
CA ILE A 115 -16.02 -11.41 0.73
C ILE A 115 -15.71 -10.11 -0.04
N ALA A 116 -15.61 -10.19 -1.38
CA ALA A 116 -15.37 -9.02 -2.21
C ALA A 116 -16.53 -8.01 -2.17
N ARG A 117 -17.78 -8.48 -2.10
CA ARG A 117 -18.96 -7.63 -1.93
C ARG A 117 -18.95 -6.94 -0.57
N GLU A 118 -18.67 -7.65 0.51
CA GLU A 118 -18.54 -7.10 1.86
C GLU A 118 -17.45 -6.03 1.93
N ALA A 119 -16.31 -6.23 1.26
CA ALA A 119 -15.26 -5.24 1.15
C ALA A 119 -15.72 -3.98 0.39
N LEU A 120 -16.51 -4.11 -0.68
CA LEU A 120 -17.09 -2.96 -1.41
C LEU A 120 -18.12 -2.20 -0.56
N VAL A 121 -18.96 -2.92 0.18
CA VAL A 121 -19.92 -2.30 1.12
C VAL A 121 -19.16 -1.51 2.20
N SER A 122 -18.07 -2.05 2.76
CA SER A 122 -17.29 -1.38 3.82
C SER A 122 -16.62 -0.07 3.36
N VAL A 123 -16.54 0.18 2.05
CA VAL A 123 -16.03 1.45 1.50
C VAL A 123 -17.14 2.31 0.87
N GLY A 124 -18.42 1.96 1.09
CA GLY A 124 -19.57 2.74 0.63
C GLY A 124 -19.89 2.59 -0.88
N LEU A 125 -19.62 1.41 -1.47
CA LEU A 125 -19.82 1.14 -2.90
C LEU A 125 -20.86 0.03 -3.18
N GLU A 126 -21.83 -0.15 -2.29
CA GLU A 126 -22.88 -1.18 -2.45
C GLU A 126 -23.62 -1.06 -3.80
N ASP A 127 -23.96 0.16 -4.22
CA ASP A 127 -24.70 0.44 -5.46
C ASP A 127 -23.81 0.46 -6.72
N ARG A 128 -22.50 0.24 -6.56
CA ARG A 128 -21.50 0.36 -7.66
C ARG A 128 -20.77 -0.95 -7.95
N ILE A 129 -21.17 -2.05 -7.37
CA ILE A 129 -20.51 -3.37 -7.43
C ILE A 129 -20.30 -3.87 -8.86
N SER A 130 -21.29 -3.64 -9.76
CA SER A 130 -21.26 -4.06 -11.15
C SER A 130 -20.64 -3.05 -12.12
N HIS A 131 -20.32 -1.83 -11.66
CA HIS A 131 -19.76 -0.78 -12.51
C HIS A 131 -18.30 -1.07 -12.87
N ARG A 132 -17.87 -0.61 -14.03
CA ARG A 132 -16.47 -0.64 -14.49
C ARG A 132 -15.79 0.66 -14.12
N PRO A 133 -14.44 0.71 -14.09
CA PRO A 133 -13.70 1.91 -13.72
C PRO A 133 -14.08 3.16 -14.51
N ASN A 134 -14.35 3.05 -15.82
CA ASN A 134 -14.76 4.18 -16.65
C ASN A 134 -16.20 4.70 -16.36
N GLU A 135 -16.95 4.02 -15.52
CA GLU A 135 -18.29 4.40 -15.07
C GLU A 135 -18.28 4.98 -13.64
N LEU A 136 -17.11 5.13 -13.05
CA LEU A 136 -16.88 5.56 -11.66
C LEU A 136 -16.11 6.88 -11.62
N SER A 137 -16.45 7.74 -10.66
CA SER A 137 -15.64 8.92 -10.35
C SER A 137 -14.25 8.53 -9.81
N GLY A 138 -13.29 9.46 -9.78
CA GLY A 138 -11.95 9.23 -9.22
C GLY A 138 -11.99 8.73 -7.78
N GLY A 139 -12.78 9.36 -6.91
CA GLY A 139 -12.97 8.92 -5.52
C GLY A 139 -13.59 7.53 -5.42
N GLN A 140 -14.56 7.19 -6.29
CA GLN A 140 -15.14 5.84 -6.34
C GLN A 140 -14.12 4.80 -6.82
N GLN A 141 -13.30 5.12 -7.82
CA GLN A 141 -12.21 4.25 -8.28
C GLN A 141 -11.21 3.99 -7.15
N GLN A 142 -10.84 5.02 -6.38
CA GLN A 142 -9.95 4.88 -5.24
C GLN A 142 -10.57 4.03 -4.12
N ARG A 143 -11.86 4.18 -3.85
CA ARG A 143 -12.58 3.31 -2.91
C ARG A 143 -12.58 1.83 -3.38
N VAL A 144 -12.70 1.55 -4.69
CA VAL A 144 -12.54 0.18 -5.24
C VAL A 144 -11.10 -0.32 -5.02
N ALA A 145 -10.07 0.52 -5.24
CA ALA A 145 -8.68 0.16 -4.99
C ALA A 145 -8.42 -0.13 -3.51
N ILE A 146 -9.02 0.65 -2.59
CA ILE A 146 -8.95 0.41 -1.15
C ILE A 146 -9.66 -0.90 -0.78
N ALA A 147 -10.88 -1.16 -1.28
CA ALA A 147 -11.59 -2.42 -1.04
C ALA A 147 -10.75 -3.63 -1.49
N ARG A 148 -10.11 -3.53 -2.67
CA ARG A 148 -9.16 -4.54 -3.15
C ARG A 148 -7.95 -4.71 -2.23
N ALA A 149 -7.43 -3.61 -1.69
CA ALA A 149 -6.29 -3.67 -0.77
C ALA A 149 -6.61 -4.38 0.55
N ILE A 150 -7.85 -4.21 1.08
CA ILE A 150 -8.24 -4.72 2.39
C ILE A 150 -8.94 -6.08 2.36
N VAL A 151 -9.26 -6.63 1.18
CA VAL A 151 -10.10 -7.83 1.02
C VAL A 151 -9.52 -9.09 1.67
N ASN A 152 -8.19 -9.21 1.74
CA ASN A 152 -7.47 -10.29 2.43
C ASN A 152 -7.16 -9.97 3.90
N GLN A 153 -7.69 -8.86 4.46
CA GLN A 153 -7.43 -8.41 5.82
C GLN A 153 -5.93 -8.28 6.12
N PRO A 154 -5.19 -7.47 5.36
CA PRO A 154 -3.74 -7.36 5.48
C PRO A 154 -3.32 -6.71 6.80
N SER A 155 -2.12 -7.03 7.28
CA SER A 155 -1.50 -6.37 8.45
C SER A 155 -0.97 -4.99 8.12
N ILE A 156 -0.62 -4.75 6.85
CA ILE A 156 -0.08 -3.48 6.36
C ILE A 156 -0.90 -3.00 5.17
N ILE A 157 -1.30 -1.74 5.19
CA ILE A 157 -1.83 -1.01 4.03
C ILE A 157 -0.76 -0.01 3.60
N ARG A 158 -0.24 -0.21 2.39
CA ARG A 158 0.68 0.70 1.73
C ARG A 158 -0.09 1.61 0.79
N ALA A 159 -0.10 2.91 1.05
CA ALA A 159 -0.74 3.92 0.23
C ALA A 159 0.31 4.85 -0.41
N ASP A 160 0.38 4.85 -1.72
CA ASP A 160 1.33 5.65 -2.50
C ASP A 160 0.57 6.80 -3.17
N GLU A 161 0.73 8.02 -2.64
CA GLU A 161 0.01 9.24 -3.04
C GLU A 161 -1.51 8.99 -3.18
N PRO A 162 -2.20 8.51 -2.12
CA PRO A 162 -3.56 7.97 -2.25
C PRO A 162 -4.61 8.99 -2.70
N THR A 163 -4.30 10.28 -2.61
CA THR A 163 -5.18 11.39 -2.97
C THR A 163 -4.70 12.20 -4.18
N GLY A 164 -3.52 11.89 -4.72
CA GLY A 164 -2.83 12.72 -5.71
C GLY A 164 -3.55 12.91 -7.05
N ASN A 165 -4.57 12.08 -7.35
CA ASN A 165 -5.40 12.21 -8.56
C ASN A 165 -6.87 12.56 -8.25
N LEU A 166 -7.13 13.09 -7.06
CA LEU A 166 -8.48 13.42 -6.58
C LEU A 166 -8.63 14.94 -6.37
N ASP A 167 -9.85 15.41 -6.42
CA ASP A 167 -10.20 16.73 -5.89
C ASP A 167 -10.08 16.74 -4.36
N THR A 168 -10.03 17.94 -3.78
CA THR A 168 -9.79 18.14 -2.34
C THR A 168 -10.80 17.37 -1.48
N THR A 169 -12.10 17.51 -1.77
CA THR A 169 -13.17 16.86 -0.99
C THR A 169 -13.07 15.32 -1.07
N SER A 170 -12.89 14.79 -2.27
CA SER A 170 -12.69 13.34 -2.45
C SER A 170 -11.41 12.86 -1.77
N GLY A 171 -10.34 13.67 -1.78
CA GLY A 171 -9.08 13.39 -1.10
C GLY A 171 -9.26 13.26 0.42
N GLU A 172 -9.96 14.22 1.04
CA GLU A 172 -10.28 14.21 2.47
C GLU A 172 -11.07 12.95 2.86
N GLU A 173 -12.12 12.62 2.09
CA GLU A 173 -12.94 11.42 2.31
C GLU A 173 -12.11 10.12 2.22
N ILE A 174 -11.15 10.04 1.28
CA ILE A 174 -10.28 8.87 1.13
C ILE A 174 -9.30 8.76 2.30
N MET A 175 -8.75 9.88 2.78
CA MET A 175 -7.89 9.87 3.97
C MET A 175 -8.66 9.46 5.22
N GLU A 176 -9.86 10.01 5.43
CA GLU A 176 -10.72 9.61 6.54
C GLU A 176 -11.04 8.10 6.50
N LEU A 177 -11.38 7.57 5.32
CA LEU A 177 -11.63 6.13 5.12
C LEU A 177 -10.41 5.29 5.51
N LEU A 178 -9.20 5.65 5.07
CA LEU A 178 -7.97 4.92 5.38
C LEU A 178 -7.66 4.96 6.89
N LEU A 179 -7.82 6.10 7.54
CA LEU A 179 -7.62 6.26 8.99
C LEU A 179 -8.65 5.47 9.80
N ASN A 180 -9.90 5.44 9.36
CA ASN A 180 -10.94 4.65 10.01
C ASN A 180 -10.67 3.14 9.87
N LEU A 181 -10.24 2.68 8.69
CA LEU A 181 -9.82 1.29 8.47
C LEU A 181 -8.62 0.89 9.36
N ASN A 182 -7.65 1.78 9.58
CA ASN A 182 -6.58 1.54 10.53
C ASN A 182 -7.13 1.37 11.96
N LYS A 183 -7.99 2.28 12.43
CA LYS A 183 -8.58 2.22 13.79
C LYS A 183 -9.44 0.98 14.01
N GLU A 184 -10.26 0.61 13.04
CA GLU A 184 -11.20 -0.51 13.16
C GLU A 184 -10.53 -1.87 13.04
N ARG A 185 -9.52 -1.99 12.17
CA ARG A 185 -8.89 -3.28 11.84
C ARG A 185 -7.51 -3.47 12.47
N GLY A 186 -6.92 -2.42 13.03
CA GLY A 186 -5.57 -2.45 13.59
C GLY A 186 -4.47 -2.66 12.55
N ALA A 187 -4.76 -2.47 11.26
CA ALA A 187 -3.77 -2.59 10.20
C ALA A 187 -2.81 -1.38 10.22
N THR A 188 -1.53 -1.64 10.07
CA THR A 188 -0.51 -0.59 9.95
C THR A 188 -0.71 0.18 8.64
N LEU A 189 -0.76 1.52 8.69
CA LEU A 189 -0.93 2.35 7.50
C LEU A 189 0.37 3.10 7.19
N ILE A 190 0.94 2.84 6.02
CA ILE A 190 2.15 3.49 5.52
C ILE A 190 1.78 4.34 4.31
N ILE A 191 1.87 5.65 4.44
CA ILE A 191 1.50 6.61 3.39
C ILE A 191 2.77 7.23 2.82
N VAL A 192 2.98 7.14 1.52
CA VAL A 192 3.95 8.00 0.82
C VAL A 192 3.21 9.21 0.32
N THR A 193 3.70 10.37 0.68
CA THR A 193 3.15 11.63 0.19
C THR A 193 4.22 12.72 0.14
N HIS A 194 4.00 13.71 -0.70
CA HIS A 194 4.72 14.98 -0.69
C HIS A 194 3.88 16.10 -0.09
N ASP A 195 2.63 15.81 0.29
CA ASP A 195 1.69 16.75 0.86
C ASP A 195 1.85 16.84 2.39
N PRO A 196 2.23 18.02 2.94
CA PRO A 196 2.38 18.21 4.37
C PRO A 196 1.06 18.06 5.16
N GLU A 197 -0.08 18.39 4.54
CA GLU A 197 -1.39 18.29 5.21
C GLU A 197 -1.74 16.82 5.47
N ILE A 198 -1.48 15.94 4.50
CA ILE A 198 -1.64 14.49 4.68
C ILE A 198 -0.67 13.95 5.73
N ALA A 199 0.58 14.42 5.73
CA ALA A 199 1.57 13.99 6.70
C ALA A 199 1.16 14.36 8.15
N GLN A 200 0.54 15.52 8.36
CA GLN A 200 0.03 15.94 9.68
C GLN A 200 -1.11 15.06 10.22
N LEU A 201 -1.80 14.31 9.36
CA LEU A 201 -2.82 13.33 9.79
C LEU A 201 -2.22 12.04 10.34
N THR A 202 -0.91 11.86 10.24
CA THR A 202 -0.21 10.64 10.67
C THR A 202 0.41 10.79 12.06
N GLN A 203 0.70 9.66 12.71
CA GLN A 203 1.30 9.65 14.05
C GLN A 203 2.81 9.97 14.03
N ARG A 204 3.45 9.75 12.87
CA ARG A 204 4.87 9.99 12.69
C ARG A 204 5.20 10.24 11.22
N VAL A 205 6.11 11.17 10.99
CA VAL A 205 6.65 11.48 9.68
C VAL A 205 8.10 10.99 9.59
N VAL A 206 8.42 10.27 8.54
CA VAL A 206 9.77 9.77 8.23
C VAL A 206 10.27 10.46 6.98
N GLN A 207 11.30 11.29 7.14
CA GLN A 207 11.94 11.99 6.03
C GLN A 207 13.05 11.14 5.42
N ILE A 208 12.99 10.94 4.09
CA ILE A 208 14.02 10.21 3.34
C ILE A 208 14.73 11.16 2.37
N LEU A 209 16.05 11.19 2.46
CA LEU A 209 16.93 11.93 1.57
C LEU A 209 18.09 11.02 1.14
N ASP A 210 18.36 10.95 -0.17
CA ASP A 210 19.48 10.20 -0.77
C ASP A 210 19.60 8.74 -0.26
N GLY A 211 18.48 8.06 -0.07
CA GLY A 211 18.42 6.67 0.38
C GLY A 211 18.66 6.45 1.88
N CYS A 212 18.64 7.52 2.67
CA CYS A 212 18.80 7.49 4.12
C CYS A 212 17.57 8.11 4.82
N VAL A 213 17.27 7.66 6.04
CA VAL A 213 16.37 8.40 6.94
C VAL A 213 17.16 9.55 7.54
N VAL A 214 16.67 10.79 7.38
CA VAL A 214 17.33 11.99 7.91
C VAL A 214 16.60 12.56 9.13
N GLU A 215 15.29 12.33 9.23
CA GLU A 215 14.47 12.83 10.32
C GLU A 215 13.29 11.90 10.61
N GLN A 216 12.90 11.80 11.89
CA GLN A 216 11.70 11.11 12.33
C GLN A 216 11.02 11.99 13.38
N GLU A 217 9.93 12.64 13.00
CA GLU A 217 9.10 13.46 13.89
C GLU A 217 7.88 12.65 14.36
N SER A 218 7.56 12.75 15.65
CA SER A 218 6.43 12.07 16.33
C SER A 218 5.41 13.08 16.79
#